data_a8dacf3724c21009b95763d14a006020
#
_entry.id   a8dacf3724c21009b95763d14a006020
#
_cell.length_a   1.000
_cell.length_b   1.000
_cell.length_c   1.000
_cell.angle_alpha   90.00
_cell.angle_beta   90.00
_cell.angle_gamma   90.00
#
_symmetry.space_group_name_H-M   'P 1'
#
loop_
_entity.id
_entity.type
_entity.pdbx_description
1 polymer ?
#
loop_
_entity_poly.entity_id
_entity_poly.type
_entity_poly.pdbx_seq_one_letter_code
_entity_poly.pdbx_strand_id
1 'polypeptide(L)'
;EVQILIYQIEPIRDIMGNAVVTMYMYSRITPDEPSCVWTTGEEEEITKYMSLLDSAVEVEENPFKLYEQKLLLLALTYRICSIYNRKLVNDGREVGGRKNEVFIHLIQLIEKYYMQERGVEFYADKLCLSPKYLSAVSKSICGYTVQELVFKAIIRKSISLLKNTQQDIQEISNAFGFPNASYFGTFFKKQVGMSPQQYRKSL
;
A
#
# COMPACT_ATOMS: atom_id res chain seq x y z
N GLU A 1 -23.88 -15.65 -9.04
CA GLU A 1 -23.93 -14.45 -8.19
C GLU A 1 -22.53 -13.87 -8.09
N VAL A 2 -22.37 -12.56 -8.29
CA VAL A 2 -21.07 -11.87 -8.20
C VAL A 2 -21.08 -11.05 -6.91
N GLN A 3 -20.15 -11.35 -6.00
CA GLN A 3 -19.92 -10.55 -4.79
C GLN A 3 -18.74 -9.61 -5.01
N ILE A 4 -18.90 -8.33 -4.73
CA ILE A 4 -17.85 -7.31 -4.87
C ILE A 4 -17.62 -6.66 -3.51
N LEU A 5 -16.38 -6.78 -3.00
CA LEU A 5 -15.93 -6.08 -1.80
C LEU A 5 -15.02 -4.92 -2.22
N ILE A 6 -15.47 -3.69 -1.93
CA ILE A 6 -14.66 -2.48 -2.13
C ILE A 6 -14.39 -1.86 -0.76
N TYR A 7 -13.12 -1.68 -0.41
CA TYR A 7 -12.73 -1.06 0.85
C TYR A 7 -11.51 -0.15 0.69
N GLN A 8 -11.42 0.83 1.57
CA GLN A 8 -10.26 1.72 1.64
C GLN A 8 -9.15 1.07 2.47
N ILE A 9 -7.94 1.04 1.94
CA ILE A 9 -6.77 0.47 2.64
C ILE A 9 -6.24 1.42 3.73
N GLU A 10 -6.43 2.74 3.59
CA GLU A 10 -5.91 3.74 4.53
C GLU A 10 -6.21 3.42 6.00
N PRO A 11 -7.44 3.04 6.38
CA PRO A 11 -7.76 2.77 7.79
C PRO A 11 -7.04 1.55 8.38
N ILE A 12 -6.59 0.60 7.56
CA ILE A 12 -5.95 -0.64 8.00
C ILE A 12 -4.46 -0.70 7.66
N ARG A 13 -3.95 0.27 6.91
CA ARG A 13 -2.57 0.27 6.40
C ARG A 13 -1.54 0.18 7.51
N ASP A 14 -1.70 0.95 8.58
CA ASP A 14 -0.73 1.01 9.68
C ASP A 14 -0.61 -0.35 10.40
N ILE A 15 -1.64 -1.18 10.32
CA ILE A 15 -1.67 -2.52 10.90
C ILE A 15 -1.43 -3.64 9.87
N MET A 16 -1.41 -3.33 8.57
CA MET A 16 -1.19 -4.33 7.51
C MET A 16 0.24 -4.87 7.46
N GLY A 17 1.22 -4.12 7.97
CA GLY A 17 2.62 -4.57 7.99
C GLY A 17 3.08 -5.13 6.63
N ASN A 18 3.61 -6.35 6.64
CA ASN A 18 4.11 -7.02 5.44
C ASN A 18 3.02 -7.41 4.42
N ALA A 19 1.73 -7.41 4.79
CA ALA A 19 0.66 -7.75 3.86
C ALA A 19 0.56 -6.75 2.71
N VAL A 20 0.85 -5.46 2.94
CA VAL A 20 0.93 -4.44 1.87
C VAL A 20 1.97 -4.83 0.82
N VAL A 21 3.13 -5.29 1.28
CA VAL A 21 4.23 -5.72 0.40
C VAL A 21 3.80 -6.94 -0.40
N THR A 22 3.18 -7.90 0.26
CA THR A 22 2.68 -9.12 -0.37
C THR A 22 1.64 -8.78 -1.45
N MET A 23 0.69 -7.89 -1.18
CA MET A 23 -0.27 -7.43 -2.18
C MET A 23 0.40 -6.72 -3.37
N TYR A 24 1.41 -5.88 -3.12
CA TYR A 24 2.20 -5.27 -4.19
C TYR A 24 2.90 -6.31 -5.07
N MET A 25 3.46 -7.34 -4.46
CA MET A 25 4.09 -8.43 -5.20
C MET A 25 3.07 -9.18 -6.05
N TYR A 26 1.92 -9.51 -5.51
CA TYR A 26 0.90 -10.27 -6.22
C TYR A 26 0.28 -9.51 -7.39
N SER A 27 0.00 -8.23 -7.24
CA SER A 27 -0.57 -7.40 -8.31
C SER A 27 0.31 -7.33 -9.57
N ARG A 28 1.57 -7.77 -9.48
CA ARG A 28 2.57 -7.72 -10.56
C ARG A 28 3.03 -9.07 -11.06
N ILE A 29 2.85 -10.13 -10.29
CA ILE A 29 3.30 -11.48 -10.68
C ILE A 29 2.37 -12.08 -11.75
N THR A 30 1.13 -11.60 -11.83
CA THR A 30 0.14 -12.01 -12.83
C THR A 30 -0.44 -10.82 -13.60
N PRO A 31 0.39 -10.01 -14.32
CA PRO A 31 -0.11 -8.87 -15.08
C PRO A 31 -1.09 -9.26 -16.19
N ASP A 32 -0.96 -10.48 -16.73
CA ASP A 32 -1.79 -11.02 -17.80
C ASP A 32 -3.02 -11.77 -17.28
N GLU A 33 -3.06 -12.11 -15.99
CA GLU A 33 -4.20 -12.76 -15.32
C GLU A 33 -4.61 -11.95 -14.07
N PRO A 34 -5.38 -10.87 -14.25
CA PRO A 34 -5.82 -10.05 -13.12
C PRO A 34 -6.83 -10.76 -12.21
N SER A 35 -7.35 -11.92 -12.63
CA SER A 35 -8.29 -12.73 -11.87
C SER A 35 -7.62 -13.97 -11.31
N CYS A 36 -7.85 -14.24 -10.03
CA CYS A 36 -7.48 -15.48 -9.40
C CYS A 36 -8.68 -16.42 -9.36
N VAL A 37 -8.57 -17.57 -10.03
CA VAL A 37 -9.57 -18.65 -9.88
C VAL A 37 -9.35 -19.34 -8.54
N TRP A 38 -10.36 -19.38 -7.71
CA TRP A 38 -10.33 -19.99 -6.39
C TRP A 38 -10.92 -21.39 -6.43
N THR A 39 -10.42 -22.29 -5.60
CA THR A 39 -11.07 -23.57 -5.37
C THR A 39 -12.35 -23.36 -4.55
N THR A 40 -13.29 -24.31 -4.61
CA THR A 40 -14.55 -24.24 -3.83
C THR A 40 -14.28 -24.03 -2.34
N GLY A 41 -13.27 -24.69 -1.76
CA GLY A 41 -12.92 -24.51 -0.35
C GLY A 41 -12.32 -23.14 -0.04
N GLU A 42 -11.54 -22.55 -0.95
CA GLU A 42 -11.01 -21.19 -0.81
C GLU A 42 -12.12 -20.14 -0.92
N GLU A 43 -13.08 -20.36 -1.81
CA GLU A 43 -14.27 -19.52 -1.96
C GLU A 43 -15.13 -19.54 -0.69
N GLU A 44 -15.41 -20.71 -0.13
CA GLU A 44 -16.14 -20.85 1.12
C GLU A 44 -15.46 -20.10 2.29
N GLU A 45 -14.13 -20.18 2.38
CA GLU A 45 -13.38 -19.46 3.41
C GLU A 45 -13.51 -17.93 3.27
N ILE A 46 -13.33 -17.40 2.06
CA ILE A 46 -13.46 -15.96 1.79
C ILE A 46 -14.89 -15.50 2.05
N THR A 47 -15.89 -16.27 1.65
CA THR A 47 -17.30 -15.98 1.89
C THR A 47 -17.61 -15.86 3.38
N LYS A 48 -16.99 -16.68 4.24
CA LYS A 48 -17.15 -16.55 5.70
C LYS A 48 -16.63 -15.22 6.22
N TYR A 49 -15.47 -14.74 5.74
CA TYR A 49 -14.96 -13.42 6.12
C TYR A 49 -15.88 -12.29 5.64
N MET A 50 -16.44 -12.41 4.42
CA MET A 50 -17.37 -11.41 3.89
C MET A 50 -18.66 -11.37 4.72
N SER A 51 -19.21 -12.52 5.08
CA SER A 51 -20.40 -12.59 5.94
C SER A 51 -20.17 -11.98 7.33
N LEU A 52 -18.97 -12.18 7.92
CA LEU A 52 -18.61 -11.53 9.18
C LEU A 52 -18.48 -10.00 9.04
N LEU A 53 -17.92 -9.53 7.92
CA LEU A 53 -17.83 -8.09 7.63
C LEU A 53 -19.23 -7.47 7.46
N ASP A 54 -20.13 -8.12 6.76
CA ASP A 54 -21.51 -7.67 6.57
C ASP A 54 -22.24 -7.60 7.92
N SER A 55 -22.13 -8.63 8.76
CA SER A 55 -22.69 -8.64 10.12
C SER A 55 -22.13 -7.50 10.98
N ALA A 56 -20.82 -7.22 10.87
CA ALA A 56 -20.20 -6.12 11.60
C ALA A 56 -20.65 -4.73 11.10
N VAL A 57 -21.20 -4.63 9.89
CA VAL A 57 -21.79 -3.39 9.35
C VAL A 57 -23.20 -3.14 9.90
N GLU A 58 -23.98 -4.19 10.13
CA GLU A 58 -25.40 -4.10 10.51
C GLU A 58 -25.64 -3.67 11.97
N VAL A 59 -24.68 -3.88 12.87
CA VAL A 59 -24.82 -3.53 14.29
C VAL A 59 -24.58 -2.04 14.50
N GLU A 60 -25.64 -1.25 14.69
CA GLU A 60 -25.56 0.21 14.80
C GLU A 60 -24.95 0.71 16.14
N GLU A 61 -25.15 0.03 17.25
CA GLU A 61 -24.75 0.48 18.60
C GLU A 61 -23.44 -0.13 19.13
N ASN A 62 -22.57 -0.67 18.27
CA ASN A 62 -21.30 -1.24 18.72
C ASN A 62 -20.20 -0.17 18.77
N PRO A 63 -19.71 0.25 19.97
CA PRO A 63 -18.64 1.24 20.09
C PRO A 63 -17.31 0.74 19.51
N PHE A 64 -17.15 -0.57 19.31
CA PHE A 64 -15.96 -1.20 18.76
C PHE A 64 -16.09 -1.53 17.27
N LYS A 65 -17.21 -1.22 16.63
CA LYS A 65 -17.54 -1.52 15.23
C LYS A 65 -16.40 -1.22 14.27
N LEU A 66 -15.83 -0.03 14.33
CA LEU A 66 -14.74 0.39 13.44
C LEU A 66 -13.47 -0.46 13.63
N TYR A 67 -13.16 -0.83 14.88
CA TYR A 67 -12.00 -1.67 15.17
C TYR A 67 -12.21 -3.11 14.71
N GLU A 68 -13.39 -3.65 14.93
CA GLU A 68 -13.80 -4.98 14.47
C GLU A 68 -13.71 -5.09 12.95
N GLN A 69 -14.29 -4.15 12.22
CA GLN A 69 -14.21 -4.09 10.75
C GLN A 69 -12.77 -4.03 10.26
N LYS A 70 -11.90 -3.22 10.89
CA LYS A 70 -10.48 -3.14 10.55
C LYS A 70 -9.76 -4.47 10.75
N LEU A 71 -10.02 -5.16 11.84
CA LEU A 71 -9.42 -6.46 12.14
C LEU A 71 -9.89 -7.55 11.17
N LEU A 72 -11.18 -7.57 10.85
CA LEU A 72 -11.76 -8.50 9.87
C LEU A 72 -11.19 -8.26 8.47
N LEU A 73 -11.09 -7.01 8.03
CA LEU A 73 -10.45 -6.66 6.76
C LEU A 73 -8.98 -7.05 6.72
N LEU A 74 -8.27 -6.87 7.83
CA LEU A 74 -6.87 -7.29 7.95
C LEU A 74 -6.76 -8.81 7.86
N ALA A 75 -7.59 -9.55 8.58
CA ALA A 75 -7.61 -11.00 8.56
C ALA A 75 -7.94 -11.54 7.16
N LEU A 76 -8.95 -10.99 6.48
CA LEU A 76 -9.28 -11.30 5.09
C LEU A 76 -8.10 -11.04 4.16
N THR A 77 -7.44 -9.90 4.30
CA THR A 77 -6.26 -9.55 3.50
C THR A 77 -5.14 -10.58 3.65
N TYR A 78 -4.80 -10.95 4.89
CA TYR A 78 -3.81 -11.99 5.16
C TYR A 78 -4.23 -13.35 4.61
N ARG A 79 -5.52 -13.68 4.68
CA ARG A 79 -6.03 -14.94 4.11
C ARG A 79 -5.88 -14.97 2.60
N ILE A 80 -6.26 -13.91 1.91
CA ILE A 80 -6.05 -13.77 0.46
C ILE A 80 -4.57 -13.89 0.11
N CYS A 81 -3.69 -13.19 0.82
CA CYS A 81 -2.24 -13.29 0.64
C CYS A 81 -1.73 -14.72 0.82
N SER A 82 -2.24 -15.45 1.81
CA SER A 82 -1.87 -16.86 2.07
C SER A 82 -2.29 -17.77 0.92
N ILE A 83 -3.49 -17.59 0.36
CA ILE A 83 -4.00 -18.34 -0.79
C ILE A 83 -3.10 -18.09 -2.01
N TYR A 84 -2.82 -16.83 -2.31
CA TYR A 84 -1.93 -16.46 -3.42
C TYR A 84 -0.53 -17.04 -3.25
N ASN A 85 0.05 -16.93 -2.05
CA ASN A 85 1.36 -17.48 -1.76
C ASN A 85 1.44 -18.98 -2.07
N ARG A 86 0.42 -19.73 -1.65
CA ARG A 86 0.31 -21.18 -1.91
C ARG A 86 0.28 -21.47 -3.41
N LYS A 87 -0.48 -20.69 -4.19
CA LYS A 87 -0.55 -20.86 -5.65
C LYS A 87 0.78 -20.59 -6.33
N LEU A 88 1.45 -19.51 -5.96
CA LEU A 88 2.76 -19.17 -6.52
C LEU A 88 3.82 -20.23 -6.24
N VAL A 89 3.84 -20.79 -5.02
CA VAL A 89 4.75 -21.89 -4.66
C VAL A 89 4.44 -23.13 -5.50
N ASN A 90 3.16 -23.45 -5.70
CA ASN A 90 2.75 -24.59 -6.52
C ASN A 90 3.10 -24.41 -8.00
N ASP A 91 3.08 -23.18 -8.51
CA ASP A 91 3.48 -22.83 -9.88
C ASP A 91 5.02 -22.78 -10.06
N GLY A 92 5.79 -23.21 -9.06
CA GLY A 92 7.26 -23.21 -9.09
C GLY A 92 7.88 -21.80 -9.08
N ARG A 93 7.12 -20.78 -8.73
CA ARG A 93 7.61 -19.40 -8.60
C ARG A 93 8.22 -19.23 -7.20
N GLU A 94 9.49 -18.85 -7.13
CA GLU A 94 10.14 -18.53 -5.85
C GLU A 94 9.48 -17.30 -5.21
N VAL A 95 8.62 -17.54 -4.24
CA VAL A 95 8.01 -16.48 -3.41
C VAL A 95 8.98 -16.00 -2.32
N GLY A 96 9.98 -16.82 -1.99
CA GLY A 96 11.07 -16.50 -1.08
C GLY A 96 12.38 -16.44 -1.87
N GLY A 97 13.03 -15.35 -1.93
CA GLY A 97 14.37 -15.19 -2.50
C GLY A 97 14.97 -13.89 -2.00
N ARG A 98 16.29 -13.79 -2.01
CA ARG A 98 17.00 -12.60 -1.52
C ARG A 98 16.46 -11.28 -2.08
N LYS A 99 15.95 -11.28 -3.33
CA LYS A 99 15.35 -10.07 -3.92
C LYS A 99 14.05 -9.68 -3.22
N ASN A 100 13.21 -10.65 -2.88
CA ASN A 100 11.95 -10.42 -2.18
C ASN A 100 12.18 -9.91 -0.76
N GLU A 101 13.14 -10.49 -0.03
CA GLU A 101 13.55 -10.02 1.30
C GLU A 101 14.07 -8.57 1.24
N VAL A 102 14.94 -8.28 0.27
CA VAL A 102 15.45 -6.92 0.05
C VAL A 102 14.29 -5.96 -0.23
N PHE A 103 13.33 -6.36 -1.06
CA PHE A 103 12.18 -5.51 -1.37
C PHE A 103 11.27 -5.28 -0.16
N ILE A 104 11.02 -6.31 0.65
CA ILE A 104 10.29 -6.20 1.91
C ILE A 104 10.94 -5.16 2.83
N HIS A 105 12.24 -5.29 3.07
CA HIS A 105 12.98 -4.34 3.90
C HIS A 105 13.00 -2.93 3.30
N LEU A 106 13.09 -2.81 1.96
CA LEU A 106 12.98 -1.52 1.29
C LEU A 106 11.64 -0.83 1.58
N ILE A 107 10.51 -1.55 1.44
CA ILE A 107 9.20 -0.98 1.73
C ILE A 107 9.07 -0.55 3.19
N GLN A 108 9.56 -1.35 4.13
CA GLN A 108 9.58 -0.99 5.56
C GLN A 108 10.41 0.28 5.82
N LEU A 109 11.56 0.42 5.18
CA LEU A 109 12.38 1.64 5.27
C LEU A 109 11.69 2.83 4.63
N ILE A 110 11.03 2.67 3.47
CA ILE A 110 10.27 3.74 2.83
C ILE A 110 9.16 4.21 3.77
N GLU A 111 8.34 3.32 4.33
CA GLU A 111 7.27 3.69 5.26
C GLU A 111 7.80 4.45 6.50
N LYS A 112 9.02 4.13 6.93
CA LYS A 112 9.65 4.79 8.08
C LYS A 112 10.25 6.17 7.75
N TYR A 113 10.82 6.34 6.56
CA TYR A 113 11.68 7.49 6.26
C TYR A 113 11.21 8.37 5.09
N TYR A 114 10.14 8.04 4.37
CA TYR A 114 9.71 8.77 3.15
C TYR A 114 9.43 10.27 3.38
N MET A 115 9.15 10.67 4.61
CA MET A 115 8.91 12.08 4.92
C MET A 115 10.20 12.92 4.90
N GLN A 116 11.34 12.32 5.25
CA GLN A 116 12.64 12.97 5.35
C GLN A 116 13.56 12.64 4.17
N GLU A 117 13.51 11.41 3.69
CA GLU A 117 14.49 10.86 2.76
C GLU A 117 13.86 10.47 1.42
N ARG A 118 14.45 10.94 0.32
CA ARG A 118 13.93 10.74 -1.05
C ARG A 118 14.90 10.05 -1.98
N GLY A 119 16.20 10.10 -1.67
CA GLY A 119 17.26 9.54 -2.51
C GLY A 119 17.38 8.04 -2.34
N VAL A 120 17.64 7.33 -3.44
CA VAL A 120 17.87 5.89 -3.43
C VAL A 120 19.11 5.52 -2.61
N GLU A 121 20.09 6.42 -2.55
CA GLU A 121 21.36 6.25 -1.83
C GLU A 121 21.10 5.94 -0.35
N PHE A 122 20.24 6.70 0.31
CA PHE A 122 19.89 6.48 1.71
C PHE A 122 19.37 5.07 1.96
N TYR A 123 18.43 4.61 1.15
CA TYR A 123 17.83 3.29 1.29
C TYR A 123 18.82 2.17 0.97
N ALA A 124 19.68 2.39 -0.01
CA ALA A 124 20.73 1.45 -0.40
C ALA A 124 21.76 1.29 0.73
N ASP A 125 22.21 2.39 1.32
CA ASP A 125 23.15 2.38 2.47
C ASP A 125 22.56 1.65 3.67
N LYS A 126 21.27 1.90 4.00
CA LYS A 126 20.58 1.19 5.09
C LYS A 126 20.48 -0.31 4.88
N LEU A 127 20.45 -0.76 3.64
CA LEU A 127 20.38 -2.19 3.27
C LEU A 127 21.76 -2.79 2.95
N CYS A 128 22.84 -2.00 3.06
CA CYS A 128 24.20 -2.41 2.66
C CYS A 128 24.25 -2.90 1.20
N LEU A 129 23.56 -2.21 0.30
CA LEU A 129 23.46 -2.54 -1.12
C LEU A 129 23.88 -1.35 -1.99
N SER A 130 24.24 -1.62 -3.24
CA SER A 130 24.44 -0.52 -4.19
C SER A 130 23.10 0.07 -4.66
N PRO A 131 23.00 1.39 -4.90
CA PRO A 131 21.78 2.04 -5.43
C PRO A 131 21.31 1.41 -6.74
N LYS A 132 22.23 1.01 -7.61
CA LYS A 132 21.94 0.32 -8.87
C LYS A 132 21.24 -1.03 -8.65
N TYR A 133 21.76 -1.84 -7.73
CA TYR A 133 21.17 -3.15 -7.42
C TYR A 133 19.78 -2.98 -6.77
N LEU A 134 19.65 -2.09 -5.81
CA LEU A 134 18.37 -1.83 -5.14
C LEU A 134 17.30 -1.36 -6.13
N SER A 135 17.65 -0.45 -7.05
CA SER A 135 16.76 0.01 -8.12
C SER A 135 16.37 -1.11 -9.08
N ALA A 136 17.30 -1.99 -9.41
CA ALA A 136 17.01 -3.16 -10.25
C ALA A 136 16.07 -4.15 -9.56
N VAL A 137 16.28 -4.42 -8.27
CA VAL A 137 15.38 -5.26 -7.45
C VAL A 137 13.99 -4.65 -7.41
N SER A 138 13.85 -3.36 -7.07
CA SER A 138 12.58 -2.66 -7.02
C SER A 138 11.84 -2.75 -8.35
N LYS A 139 12.49 -2.41 -9.47
CA LYS A 139 11.89 -2.52 -10.80
C LYS A 139 11.49 -3.93 -11.19
N SER A 140 12.30 -4.94 -10.83
CA SER A 140 11.99 -6.34 -11.18
C SER A 140 10.77 -6.87 -10.45
N ILE A 141 10.53 -6.42 -9.21
CA ILE A 141 9.44 -6.92 -8.36
C ILE A 141 8.16 -6.12 -8.59
N CYS A 142 8.22 -4.79 -8.53
CA CYS A 142 7.02 -3.95 -8.59
C CYS A 142 6.94 -3.00 -9.82
N GLY A 143 7.94 -3.00 -10.69
CA GLY A 143 8.02 -2.15 -11.89
C GLY A 143 8.29 -0.68 -11.60
N TYR A 144 8.44 -0.27 -10.34
CA TYR A 144 8.75 1.09 -9.92
C TYR A 144 10.19 1.20 -9.43
N THR A 145 10.79 2.36 -9.65
CA THR A 145 12.05 2.73 -8.99
C THR A 145 11.81 3.00 -7.50
N VAL A 146 12.89 2.98 -6.72
CA VAL A 146 12.82 3.36 -5.29
C VAL A 146 12.25 4.77 -5.12
N GLN A 147 12.69 5.72 -5.94
CA GLN A 147 12.21 7.11 -5.89
C GLN A 147 10.72 7.22 -6.20
N GLU A 148 10.21 6.46 -7.19
CA GLU A 148 8.77 6.43 -7.49
C GLU A 148 7.96 5.85 -6.34
N LEU A 149 8.48 4.84 -5.63
CA LEU A 149 7.82 4.29 -4.44
C LEU A 149 7.76 5.33 -3.31
N VAL A 150 8.85 6.05 -3.07
CA VAL A 150 8.89 7.16 -2.09
C VAL A 150 7.90 8.25 -2.47
N PHE A 151 7.85 8.66 -3.74
CA PHE A 151 6.90 9.66 -4.21
C PHE A 151 5.45 9.22 -4.05
N LYS A 152 5.15 7.94 -4.31
CA LYS A 152 3.82 7.37 -4.06
C LYS A 152 3.45 7.42 -2.56
N ALA A 153 4.39 7.15 -1.66
CA ALA A 153 4.17 7.26 -0.21
C ALA A 153 3.88 8.71 0.21
N ILE A 154 4.66 9.69 -0.30
CA ILE A 154 4.44 11.12 -0.04
C ILE A 154 3.05 11.55 -0.53
N ILE A 155 2.67 11.23 -1.77
CA ILE A 155 1.38 11.61 -2.34
C ILE A 155 0.23 11.01 -1.54
N ARG A 156 0.32 9.75 -1.20
CA ARG A 156 -0.68 9.05 -0.40
C ARG A 156 -0.93 9.75 0.95
N LYS A 157 0.15 10.06 1.69
CA LYS A 157 0.05 10.76 2.96
C LYS A 157 -0.42 12.20 2.78
N SER A 158 0.00 12.89 1.71
CA SER A 158 -0.47 14.23 1.37
C SER A 158 -1.98 14.26 1.14
N ILE A 159 -2.52 13.30 0.39
CA ILE A 159 -3.96 13.14 0.17
C ILE A 159 -4.69 12.91 1.50
N SER A 160 -4.15 12.05 2.36
CA SER A 160 -4.71 11.81 3.69
C SER A 160 -4.75 13.07 4.55
N LEU A 161 -3.67 13.87 4.55
CA LEU A 161 -3.64 15.14 5.29
C LEU A 161 -4.61 16.17 4.71
N LEU A 162 -4.69 16.28 3.39
CA LEU A 162 -5.63 17.18 2.70
C LEU A 162 -7.09 16.87 3.01
N LYS A 163 -7.43 15.57 3.16
CA LYS A 163 -8.79 15.09 3.45
C LYS A 163 -9.17 15.22 4.92
N ASN A 164 -8.24 14.86 5.81
CA ASN A 164 -8.57 14.57 7.20
C ASN A 164 -8.09 15.64 8.19
N THR A 165 -7.44 16.70 7.71
CA THR A 165 -6.91 17.78 8.57
C THR A 165 -7.20 19.16 8.00
N GLN A 166 -7.14 20.18 8.87
CA GLN A 166 -7.22 21.60 8.50
C GLN A 166 -5.84 22.22 8.23
N GLN A 167 -4.77 21.43 8.21
CA GLN A 167 -3.43 21.92 7.94
C GLN A 167 -3.39 22.67 6.61
N ASP A 168 -2.74 23.82 6.57
CA ASP A 168 -2.57 24.55 5.33
C ASP A 168 -1.54 23.89 4.41
N ILE A 169 -1.45 24.33 3.15
CA ILE A 169 -0.56 23.74 2.15
C ILE A 169 0.91 23.95 2.52
N GLN A 170 1.22 25.04 3.22
CA GLN A 170 2.58 25.32 3.68
C GLN A 170 2.99 24.38 4.81
N GLU A 171 2.10 24.12 5.77
CA GLU A 171 2.33 23.16 6.85
C GLU A 171 2.56 21.75 6.32
N ILE A 172 1.71 21.32 5.37
CA ILE A 172 1.88 20.02 4.69
C ILE A 172 3.21 19.97 3.93
N SER A 173 3.56 21.03 3.20
CA SER A 173 4.84 21.16 2.49
C SER A 173 6.03 21.00 3.44
N ASN A 174 5.99 21.69 4.57
CA ASN A 174 7.03 21.64 5.60
C ASN A 174 7.17 20.24 6.22
N ALA A 175 6.05 19.56 6.48
CA ALA A 175 6.05 18.21 7.04
C ALA A 175 6.81 17.19 6.15
N PHE A 176 6.80 17.42 4.84
CA PHE A 176 7.57 16.60 3.90
C PHE A 176 8.94 17.20 3.53
N GLY A 177 9.39 18.26 4.19
CA GLY A 177 10.69 18.88 3.90
C GLY A 177 10.81 19.46 2.50
N PHE A 178 9.71 19.96 1.90
CA PHE A 178 9.80 20.76 0.68
C PHE A 178 10.26 22.18 1.00
N PRO A 179 11.02 22.83 0.10
CA PRO A 179 11.51 24.20 0.33
C PRO A 179 10.39 25.20 0.59
N ASN A 180 9.23 25.02 -0.05
CA ASN A 180 8.03 25.86 0.15
C ASN A 180 6.80 25.18 -0.50
N ALA A 181 5.62 25.78 -0.26
CA ALA A 181 4.35 25.31 -0.81
C ALA A 181 4.30 25.25 -2.34
N SER A 182 5.04 26.11 -3.05
CA SER A 182 5.06 26.12 -4.52
C SER A 182 5.76 24.89 -5.08
N TYR A 183 6.88 24.48 -4.50
CA TYR A 183 7.57 23.24 -4.88
C TYR A 183 6.71 22.01 -4.59
N PHE A 184 6.09 21.94 -3.42
CA PHE A 184 5.15 20.88 -3.09
C PHE A 184 3.96 20.89 -4.06
N GLY A 185 3.38 22.05 -4.36
CA GLY A 185 2.26 22.19 -5.30
C GLY A 185 2.59 21.68 -6.68
N THR A 186 3.77 22.00 -7.20
CA THR A 186 4.26 21.50 -8.51
C THR A 186 4.46 19.99 -8.48
N PHE A 187 5.10 19.46 -7.43
CA PHE A 187 5.28 18.02 -7.24
C PHE A 187 3.94 17.29 -7.19
N PHE A 188 3.01 17.76 -6.34
CA PHE A 188 1.69 17.15 -6.17
C PHE A 188 0.89 17.18 -7.49
N LYS A 189 0.85 18.34 -8.18
CA LYS A 189 0.16 18.47 -9.46
C LYS A 189 0.72 17.53 -10.52
N LYS A 190 2.04 17.34 -10.57
CA LYS A 190 2.68 16.38 -11.49
C LYS A 190 2.23 14.94 -11.24
N GLN A 191 1.98 14.57 -9.99
CA GLN A 191 1.63 13.21 -9.61
C GLN A 191 0.10 12.94 -9.65
N VAL A 192 -0.72 13.95 -9.34
CA VAL A 192 -2.17 13.81 -9.14
C VAL A 192 -2.99 14.46 -10.28
N GLY A 193 -2.36 15.32 -11.08
CA GLY A 193 -3.01 16.04 -12.18
C GLY A 193 -3.58 17.40 -11.79
N MET A 194 -3.78 17.69 -10.50
CA MET A 194 -4.31 18.95 -9.99
C MET A 194 -3.53 19.45 -8.79
N SER A 195 -3.62 20.75 -8.47
CA SER A 195 -2.93 21.31 -7.31
C SER A 195 -3.52 20.81 -5.98
N PRO A 196 -2.75 20.83 -4.86
CA PRO A 196 -3.25 20.44 -3.54
C PRO A 196 -4.50 21.23 -3.12
N GLN A 197 -4.54 22.55 -3.46
CA GLN A 197 -5.67 23.41 -3.15
C GLN A 197 -6.92 23.05 -3.96
N GLN A 198 -6.75 22.74 -5.26
CA GLN A 198 -7.84 22.25 -6.10
C GLN A 198 -8.35 20.91 -5.60
N TYR A 199 -7.43 20.01 -5.24
CA TYR A 199 -7.77 18.70 -4.66
C TYR A 199 -8.61 18.84 -3.38
N ARG A 200 -8.19 19.71 -2.44
CA ARG A 200 -8.95 19.96 -1.21
C ARG A 200 -10.35 20.53 -1.46
N LYS A 201 -10.51 21.41 -2.48
CA LYS A 201 -11.82 21.96 -2.84
C LYS A 201 -12.76 20.97 -3.55
N SER A 202 -12.22 19.88 -4.07
CA SER A 202 -13.00 18.84 -4.76
C SER A 202 -13.48 17.73 -3.82
N LEU A 203 -13.13 17.78 -2.54
CA LEU A 203 -13.57 16.84 -1.51
C LEU A 203 -14.93 17.25 -0.94
#